data_98fa91d0e60f73ced735effdeec7c3a5
#
_entry.id   98fa91d0e60f73ced735effdeec7c3a5
#
_cell.length_a   1.000
_cell.length_b   1.000
_cell.length_c   1.000
_cell.angle_alpha   90.00
_cell.angle_beta   90.00
_cell.angle_gamma   90.00
#
_symmetry.space_group_name_H-M   'P 1'
#
loop_
_entity.id
_entity.type
_entity.pdbx_description
1 polymer ?
#
loop_
_entity_poly.entity_id
_entity_poly.type
_entity_poly.pdbx_seq_one_letter_code
_entity_poly.pdbx_strand_id
1 'polypeptide(L)'
;MVFYFKSRIKFFCYAKLGFLLSLAITQGKETSNPSLTLGWKDNILSVYHPSIPGGKLDTWYLEAYCRPGSTARAWEKTVIGHRTEMVSINKERNELKLRCYLNDGVIVDHLIKTEKTGVIFNLIAKNPTGKISEAHWAQPCIRVGEFTGKGTKSTDDKYAYIKSCFVFQDKNDIPDFLPTKNWKLKARYIPGQVWCPIGVNRNDVNPRPLHPAVPHKNIIGCISEDKEWLLASVWDPSQELFQGVIRCIHNDFRIGGLKPGEQKKIRGKMYLMKNDMKAFLDVYDRDFPTSKKVIKTQ
;
A
#
# COMPACT_ATOMS: atom_id res chain seq x y z
N MET A 1 -72.60 69.06 -43.17
CA MET A 1 -72.52 69.27 -41.72
C MET A 1 -71.21 68.64 -41.25
N VAL A 2 -70.23 69.50 -41.01
CA VAL A 2 -68.84 69.11 -40.83
C VAL A 2 -68.54 69.20 -39.34
N PHE A 3 -68.01 68.12 -38.72
CA PHE A 3 -67.46 68.20 -37.39
C PHE A 3 -65.99 67.85 -37.42
N TYR A 4 -65.14 68.78 -37.04
CA TYR A 4 -63.73 68.68 -36.79
C TYR A 4 -63.46 67.96 -35.44
N PHE A 5 -62.63 67.01 -35.45
CA PHE A 5 -62.04 66.46 -34.20
C PHE A 5 -60.51 66.63 -34.21
N LYS A 6 -60.04 67.47 -33.27
CA LYS A 6 -58.61 67.71 -32.99
C LYS A 6 -58.01 66.48 -32.24
N SER A 7 -57.05 65.83 -32.83
CA SER A 7 -56.26 64.82 -32.16
C SER A 7 -55.08 65.46 -31.41
N ARG A 8 -55.01 65.23 -30.11
CA ARG A 8 -53.83 65.56 -29.26
C ARG A 8 -52.86 64.39 -29.24
N ILE A 9 -51.66 64.59 -29.77
CA ILE A 9 -50.53 63.65 -29.69
C ILE A 9 -49.92 63.80 -28.28
N LYS A 10 -49.95 62.73 -27.50
CA LYS A 10 -49.15 62.58 -26.24
C LYS A 10 -47.88 61.91 -26.55
N PHE A 11 -46.74 62.56 -26.33
CA PHE A 11 -45.44 61.99 -26.32
C PHE A 11 -45.27 61.10 -25.06
N PHE A 12 -45.07 59.83 -25.26
CA PHE A 12 -44.60 58.89 -24.19
C PHE A 12 -43.09 58.80 -24.21
N CYS A 13 -42.45 59.32 -23.16
CA CYS A 13 -41.02 59.07 -22.88
C CYS A 13 -40.86 57.67 -22.38
N TYR A 14 -40.21 56.80 -23.15
CA TYR A 14 -39.75 55.49 -22.66
C TYR A 14 -38.45 55.66 -21.88
N ALA A 15 -38.52 55.56 -20.56
CA ALA A 15 -37.35 55.38 -19.71
C ALA A 15 -36.83 53.90 -19.88
N LYS A 16 -35.66 53.75 -20.47
CA LYS A 16 -34.97 52.46 -20.50
C LYS A 16 -34.43 52.14 -19.11
N LEU A 17 -35.11 51.24 -18.38
CA LEU A 17 -34.64 50.64 -17.14
C LEU A 17 -33.60 49.56 -17.53
N GLY A 18 -32.31 49.87 -17.41
CA GLY A 18 -31.22 48.91 -17.59
C GLY A 18 -31.16 47.95 -16.39
N PHE A 19 -31.59 46.71 -16.59
CA PHE A 19 -31.37 45.62 -15.61
C PHE A 19 -29.93 45.17 -15.73
N LEU A 20 -29.08 45.62 -14.82
CA LEU A 20 -27.74 45.05 -14.60
C LEU A 20 -27.91 43.69 -13.92
N LEU A 21 -27.88 42.61 -14.72
CA LEU A 21 -27.72 41.26 -14.19
C LEU A 21 -26.28 41.11 -13.68
N SER A 22 -26.06 41.25 -12.38
CA SER A 22 -24.81 40.86 -11.75
C SER A 22 -24.75 39.32 -11.72
N LEU A 23 -23.99 38.71 -12.64
CA LEU A 23 -23.57 37.32 -12.53
C LEU A 23 -22.67 37.22 -11.30
N ALA A 24 -23.22 36.76 -10.20
CA ALA A 24 -22.43 36.26 -9.09
C ALA A 24 -21.74 34.95 -9.55
N ILE A 25 -20.50 35.07 -9.97
CA ILE A 25 -19.62 33.90 -10.16
C ILE A 25 -19.39 33.33 -8.75
N THR A 26 -20.21 32.38 -8.35
CA THR A 26 -19.89 31.50 -7.23
C THR A 26 -18.64 30.74 -7.64
N GLN A 27 -17.48 31.22 -7.19
CA GLN A 27 -16.26 30.38 -7.15
C GLN A 27 -16.63 29.17 -6.30
N GLY A 28 -16.96 28.07 -6.98
CA GLY A 28 -17.04 26.78 -6.34
C GLY A 28 -15.68 26.53 -5.68
N LYS A 29 -15.68 26.48 -4.36
CA LYS A 29 -14.54 25.98 -3.60
C LYS A 29 -14.22 24.62 -4.22
N GLU A 30 -13.13 24.51 -4.97
CA GLU A 30 -12.57 23.20 -5.32
C GLU A 30 -12.43 22.46 -3.99
N THR A 31 -13.31 21.50 -3.76
CA THR A 31 -13.14 20.55 -2.66
C THR A 31 -11.92 19.75 -3.03
N SER A 32 -10.76 20.14 -2.49
CA SER A 32 -9.54 19.36 -2.62
C SER A 32 -9.88 17.93 -2.21
N ASN A 33 -9.73 16.98 -3.13
CA ASN A 33 -9.87 15.56 -2.78
C ASN A 33 -9.06 15.31 -1.50
N PRO A 34 -9.65 14.68 -0.48
CA PRO A 34 -8.95 14.43 0.77
C PRO A 34 -7.65 13.68 0.47
N SER A 35 -6.54 14.18 1.02
CA SER A 35 -5.24 13.55 0.87
C SER A 35 -5.06 12.45 1.92
N LEU A 36 -4.24 11.44 1.60
CA LEU A 36 -3.83 10.44 2.58
C LEU A 36 -3.04 11.10 3.72
N THR A 37 -3.31 10.68 4.97
CA THR A 37 -2.54 11.10 6.13
C THR A 37 -2.04 9.90 6.93
N LEU A 38 -0.92 10.09 7.65
CA LEU A 38 -0.23 9.05 8.39
C LEU A 38 -0.49 9.16 9.89
N GLY A 39 -0.47 8.04 10.58
CA GLY A 39 -0.42 7.94 12.02
C GLY A 39 0.55 6.85 12.46
N TRP A 40 1.13 7.03 13.65
CA TRP A 40 2.01 6.06 14.26
C TRP A 40 1.69 5.89 15.73
N LYS A 41 1.41 4.67 16.15
CA LYS A 41 1.21 4.31 17.55
C LYS A 41 1.44 2.80 17.73
N ASP A 42 2.17 2.42 18.76
CA ASP A 42 2.37 1.02 19.20
C ASP A 42 2.81 0.08 18.03
N ASN A 43 3.77 0.53 17.22
CA ASN A 43 4.24 -0.14 16.00
C ASN A 43 3.16 -0.32 14.91
N ILE A 44 2.04 0.37 15.02
CA ILE A 44 1.02 0.42 13.97
C ILE A 44 1.20 1.70 13.16
N LEU A 45 1.45 1.53 11.87
CA LEU A 45 1.33 2.59 10.87
C LEU A 45 -0.11 2.62 10.38
N SER A 46 -0.80 3.74 10.61
CA SER A 46 -2.16 3.96 10.10
C SER A 46 -2.12 4.91 8.91
N VAL A 47 -2.79 4.56 7.84
CA VAL A 47 -3.02 5.43 6.67
C VAL A 47 -4.51 5.77 6.64
N TYR A 48 -4.82 7.05 6.78
CA TYR A 48 -6.20 7.55 6.86
C TYR A 48 -6.65 8.12 5.52
N HIS A 49 -7.87 7.79 5.15
CA HIS A 49 -8.60 8.43 4.05
C HIS A 49 -10.11 8.23 4.25
N PRO A 50 -10.94 9.29 4.24
CA PRO A 50 -12.35 9.17 4.61
C PRO A 50 -13.19 8.31 3.67
N SER A 51 -12.75 8.12 2.43
CA SER A 51 -13.51 7.36 1.42
C SER A 51 -13.13 5.88 1.31
N ILE A 52 -12.15 5.38 2.07
CA ILE A 52 -11.88 3.93 2.08
C ILE A 52 -12.74 3.25 3.12
N PRO A 53 -13.16 1.97 2.91
CA PRO A 53 -13.85 1.21 3.94
C PRO A 53 -13.08 1.21 5.26
N GLY A 54 -13.77 1.48 6.37
CA GLY A 54 -13.18 1.62 7.69
C GLY A 54 -12.46 2.95 7.96
N GLY A 55 -12.34 3.86 6.97
CA GLY A 55 -11.73 5.20 7.11
C GLY A 55 -10.21 5.18 7.29
N LYS A 56 -9.60 4.03 7.48
CA LYS A 56 -8.15 3.84 7.64
C LYS A 56 -7.71 2.45 7.24
N LEU A 57 -6.41 2.35 6.96
CA LEU A 57 -5.70 1.09 6.76
C LEU A 57 -4.57 1.00 7.79
N ASP A 58 -4.60 -0.02 8.63
CA ASP A 58 -3.57 -0.28 9.64
C ASP A 58 -2.56 -1.31 9.15
N THR A 59 -1.29 -1.06 9.39
CA THR A 59 -0.21 -2.01 9.16
C THR A 59 0.55 -2.19 10.47
N TRP A 60 0.65 -3.43 10.98
CA TRP A 60 1.66 -3.73 11.98
C TRP A 60 3.00 -3.66 11.25
N TYR A 61 3.53 -2.47 11.25
CA TYR A 61 4.71 -2.14 10.49
C TYR A 61 5.91 -2.66 11.26
N LEU A 62 6.66 -3.56 10.67
CA LEU A 62 7.78 -4.26 11.31
C LEU A 62 7.32 -5.21 12.44
N GLU A 63 6.45 -6.14 12.06
CA GLU A 63 6.09 -7.26 12.93
C GLU A 63 7.33 -8.05 13.35
N ALA A 64 8.30 -8.24 12.43
CA ALA A 64 9.54 -8.90 12.70
C ALA A 64 10.65 -8.45 11.73
N TYR A 65 11.90 -8.45 12.22
CA TYR A 65 13.12 -8.58 11.43
C TYR A 65 13.64 -10.01 11.57
N CYS A 66 14.13 -10.60 10.50
CA CYS A 66 14.38 -12.02 10.44
C CYS A 66 15.74 -12.39 9.83
N ARG A 67 16.27 -13.51 10.32
CA ARG A 67 17.47 -14.17 9.82
C ARG A 67 17.16 -14.99 8.57
N PRO A 68 18.20 -15.37 7.77
CA PRO A 68 18.04 -16.28 6.63
C PRO A 68 17.65 -17.70 7.11
N GLY A 69 17.14 -18.54 6.21
CA GLY A 69 16.77 -19.93 6.52
C GLY A 69 15.58 -20.03 7.47
N SER A 70 14.62 -19.13 7.37
CA SER A 70 13.47 -19.01 8.29
C SER A 70 12.62 -20.28 8.38
N THR A 71 12.62 -21.13 7.36
CA THR A 71 11.88 -22.42 7.36
C THR A 71 12.61 -23.58 8.01
N ALA A 72 13.89 -23.43 8.31
CA ALA A 72 14.73 -24.50 8.88
C ALA A 72 14.70 -24.55 10.41
N ARG A 73 14.14 -23.52 11.07
CA ARG A 73 14.15 -23.40 12.54
C ARG A 73 12.85 -22.83 13.09
N ALA A 74 12.73 -22.82 14.42
CA ALA A 74 11.61 -22.21 15.13
C ALA A 74 11.56 -20.68 14.92
N TRP A 75 10.37 -20.11 14.96
CA TRP A 75 10.12 -18.69 14.70
C TRP A 75 10.91 -17.78 15.64
N GLU A 76 10.95 -18.10 16.90
CA GLU A 76 11.67 -17.34 17.94
C GLU A 76 13.18 -17.24 17.67
N LYS A 77 13.74 -18.27 17.01
CA LYS A 77 15.15 -18.29 16.59
C LYS A 77 15.37 -17.58 15.25
N THR A 78 14.32 -17.40 14.47
CA THR A 78 14.35 -16.67 13.19
C THR A 78 14.30 -15.17 13.41
N VAL A 79 13.51 -14.70 14.38
CA VAL A 79 13.33 -13.29 14.66
C VAL A 79 14.57 -12.66 15.28
N ILE A 80 14.93 -11.48 14.83
CA ILE A 80 15.88 -10.56 15.48
C ILE A 80 15.04 -9.52 16.23
N GLY A 81 15.18 -9.48 17.56
CA GLY A 81 14.50 -8.48 18.39
C GLY A 81 14.88 -7.06 17.96
N HIS A 82 13.94 -6.14 18.03
CA HIS A 82 14.17 -4.75 17.67
C HIS A 82 13.28 -3.81 18.49
N ARG A 83 13.65 -2.54 18.54
CA ARG A 83 12.79 -1.45 18.97
C ARG A 83 12.70 -0.39 17.89
N THR A 84 11.53 0.22 17.75
CA THR A 84 11.26 1.27 16.77
C THR A 84 10.92 2.57 17.46
N GLU A 85 11.59 3.63 17.07
CA GLU A 85 11.37 4.99 17.57
C GLU A 85 10.78 5.86 16.47
N MET A 86 9.78 6.66 16.79
CA MET A 86 9.30 7.73 15.93
C MET A 86 10.26 8.92 16.06
N VAL A 87 10.98 9.22 14.97
CA VAL A 87 11.89 10.37 14.91
C VAL A 87 11.11 11.66 14.70
N SER A 88 10.16 11.66 13.76
CA SER A 88 9.28 12.80 13.52
C SER A 88 8.06 12.42 12.69
N ILE A 89 7.00 13.20 12.85
CA ILE A 89 5.87 13.28 11.92
C ILE A 89 5.59 14.75 11.66
N ASN A 90 5.43 15.17 10.41
CA ASN A 90 5.18 16.57 10.10
C ASN A 90 3.72 16.98 10.41
N LYS A 91 3.46 18.29 10.41
CA LYS A 91 2.15 18.86 10.77
C LYS A 91 1.02 18.38 9.84
N GLU A 92 1.30 18.26 8.56
CA GLU A 92 0.39 17.79 7.52
C GLU A 92 0.15 16.27 7.58
N ARG A 93 0.93 15.56 8.41
CA ARG A 93 0.89 14.11 8.57
C ARG A 93 1.06 13.35 7.25
N ASN A 94 1.84 13.89 6.33
CA ASN A 94 2.16 13.27 5.06
C ASN A 94 3.62 12.79 4.96
N GLU A 95 4.44 13.04 6.00
CA GLU A 95 5.79 12.53 6.15
C GLU A 95 6.01 12.02 7.58
N LEU A 96 6.46 10.77 7.70
CA LEU A 96 6.82 10.10 8.96
C LEU A 96 8.24 9.55 8.86
N LYS A 97 9.05 9.77 9.88
CA LYS A 97 10.39 9.19 10.02
C LYS A 97 10.44 8.28 11.24
N LEU A 98 10.92 7.06 11.01
CA LEU A 98 11.15 6.08 12.06
C LEU A 98 12.60 5.64 12.05
N ARG A 99 13.07 5.16 13.19
CA ARG A 99 14.37 4.48 13.33
C ARG A 99 14.21 3.20 14.11
N CYS A 100 14.69 2.09 13.53
CA CYS A 100 14.74 0.79 14.17
C CYS A 100 16.16 0.46 14.59
N TYR A 101 16.29 -0.08 15.80
CA TYR A 101 17.54 -0.62 16.35
C TYR A 101 17.35 -2.12 16.53
N LEU A 102 18.08 -2.91 15.80
CA LEU A 102 18.06 -4.35 15.88
C LEU A 102 19.04 -4.86 16.92
N ASN A 103 18.72 -5.98 17.56
CA ASN A 103 19.58 -6.55 18.62
C ASN A 103 20.93 -7.07 18.11
N ASP A 104 21.09 -7.24 16.79
CA ASP A 104 22.38 -7.56 16.16
C ASP A 104 23.22 -6.32 15.82
N GLY A 105 22.71 -5.13 16.16
CA GLY A 105 23.37 -3.84 16.00
C GLY A 105 23.04 -3.08 14.71
N VAL A 106 22.26 -3.67 13.80
CA VAL A 106 21.79 -2.96 12.60
C VAL A 106 20.84 -1.84 12.96
N ILE A 107 20.98 -0.74 12.26
CA ILE A 107 20.07 0.42 12.34
C ILE A 107 19.35 0.55 11.01
N VAL A 108 18.02 0.69 11.05
CA VAL A 108 17.21 0.93 9.84
C VAL A 108 16.46 2.25 9.99
N ASP A 109 16.80 3.20 9.13
CA ASP A 109 16.09 4.48 9.00
C ASP A 109 14.97 4.33 7.97
N HIS A 110 13.76 4.79 8.32
CA HIS A 110 12.59 4.76 7.45
C HIS A 110 12.10 6.17 7.19
N LEU A 111 11.94 6.52 5.92
CA LEU A 111 11.22 7.71 5.47
C LEU A 111 9.96 7.26 4.75
N ILE A 112 8.82 7.58 5.33
CA ILE A 112 7.48 7.17 4.86
C ILE A 112 6.74 8.44 4.44
N LYS A 113 6.22 8.48 3.21
CA LYS A 113 5.52 9.65 2.66
C LYS A 113 4.25 9.24 1.94
N THR A 114 3.21 10.05 2.06
CA THR A 114 2.02 9.90 1.23
C THR A 114 2.21 10.53 -0.14
N GLU A 115 1.58 9.92 -1.13
CA GLU A 115 1.45 10.41 -2.51
C GLU A 115 0.00 10.25 -2.97
N LYS A 116 -0.33 10.80 -4.14
CA LYS A 116 -1.66 10.68 -4.74
C LYS A 116 -2.14 9.24 -4.91
N THR A 117 -1.22 8.31 -5.13
CA THR A 117 -1.51 6.89 -5.42
C THR A 117 -1.18 5.94 -4.26
N GLY A 118 -0.87 6.46 -3.08
CA GLY A 118 -0.56 5.62 -1.92
C GLY A 118 0.54 6.15 -1.02
N VAL A 119 1.31 5.26 -0.43
CA VAL A 119 2.38 5.56 0.52
C VAL A 119 3.69 4.98 0.01
N ILE A 120 4.74 5.80 -0.08
CA ILE A 120 6.10 5.35 -0.42
C ILE A 120 6.93 5.14 0.85
N PHE A 121 7.82 4.17 0.76
CA PHE A 121 8.75 3.80 1.80
C PHE A 121 10.17 3.85 1.24
N ASN A 122 11.04 4.66 1.84
CA ASN A 122 12.46 4.68 1.53
C ASN A 122 13.22 4.34 2.80
N LEU A 123 13.93 3.21 2.77
CA LEU A 123 14.64 2.69 3.93
C LEU A 123 16.14 2.68 3.68
N ILE A 124 16.89 2.89 4.74
CA ILE A 124 18.35 2.76 4.75
C ILE A 124 18.72 1.83 5.91
N ALA A 125 19.12 0.59 5.59
CA ALA A 125 19.65 -0.34 6.56
C ALA A 125 21.17 -0.19 6.64
N LYS A 126 21.73 0.00 7.85
CA LYS A 126 23.16 0.20 8.10
C LYS A 126 23.66 -0.78 9.15
N ASN A 127 24.81 -1.37 8.91
CA ASN A 127 25.51 -2.18 9.90
C ASN A 127 26.73 -1.41 10.43
N PRO A 128 26.62 -0.67 11.55
CA PRO A 128 27.74 0.06 12.13
C PRO A 128 28.70 -0.82 12.93
N THR A 129 28.40 -2.12 13.05
CA THR A 129 29.19 -3.06 13.86
C THR A 129 30.38 -3.65 13.09
N GLY A 130 31.33 -4.23 13.81
CA GLY A 130 32.45 -4.99 13.24
C GLY A 130 32.08 -6.44 12.83
N LYS A 131 30.82 -6.86 12.93
CA LYS A 131 30.35 -8.22 12.64
C LYS A 131 29.38 -8.25 11.47
N ILE A 132 29.31 -9.37 10.76
CA ILE A 132 28.29 -9.58 9.72
C ILE A 132 26.93 -9.68 10.42
N SER A 133 25.95 -8.94 9.91
CA SER A 133 24.56 -9.00 10.36
C SER A 133 23.78 -10.06 9.60
N GLU A 134 22.93 -10.78 10.31
CA GLU A 134 21.98 -11.74 9.76
C GLU A 134 20.60 -11.15 9.47
N ALA A 135 20.41 -9.83 9.56
CA ALA A 135 19.14 -9.18 9.20
C ALA A 135 18.88 -9.33 7.69
N HIS A 136 18.11 -10.35 7.31
CA HIS A 136 17.88 -10.69 5.91
C HIS A 136 16.58 -10.13 5.35
N TRP A 137 15.53 -10.01 6.15
CA TRP A 137 14.23 -9.50 5.71
C TRP A 137 13.41 -8.97 6.89
N ALA A 138 12.34 -8.28 6.59
CA ALA A 138 11.39 -7.81 7.60
C ALA A 138 9.97 -7.90 7.11
N GLN A 139 9.05 -8.06 8.05
CA GLN A 139 7.66 -8.45 7.83
C GLN A 139 6.69 -7.33 8.23
N PRO A 140 6.19 -6.52 7.28
CA PRO A 140 5.05 -5.65 7.49
C PRO A 140 3.74 -6.44 7.30
N CYS A 141 2.82 -6.33 8.27
CA CYS A 141 1.52 -7.02 8.26
C CYS A 141 0.39 -6.02 7.96
N ILE A 142 -0.07 -5.96 6.71
CA ILE A 142 -1.11 -5.02 6.27
C ILE A 142 -2.49 -5.60 6.61
N ARG A 143 -3.22 -4.96 7.55
CA ARG A 143 -4.53 -5.40 8.04
C ARG A 143 -5.62 -5.01 7.07
N VAL A 144 -6.20 -5.98 6.36
CA VAL A 144 -7.16 -5.75 5.28
C VAL A 144 -8.61 -6.12 5.64
N GLY A 145 -8.85 -6.51 6.90
CA GLY A 145 -10.17 -6.98 7.32
C GLY A 145 -11.27 -5.93 7.13
N GLU A 146 -11.09 -4.72 7.65
CA GLU A 146 -12.05 -3.62 7.46
C GLU A 146 -12.15 -3.20 5.99
N PHE A 147 -11.01 -3.10 5.30
CA PHE A 147 -10.95 -2.71 3.89
C PHE A 147 -11.74 -3.68 2.98
N THR A 148 -11.73 -4.97 3.30
CA THR A 148 -12.45 -6.01 2.56
C THR A 148 -13.84 -6.32 3.13
N GLY A 149 -14.32 -5.51 4.10
CA GLY A 149 -15.64 -5.68 4.74
C GLY A 149 -15.77 -6.92 5.62
N LYS A 150 -14.65 -7.50 6.04
CA LYS A 150 -14.65 -8.72 6.85
C LYS A 150 -14.38 -8.44 8.33
N GLY A 151 -14.18 -7.16 8.68
CA GLY A 151 -13.94 -6.68 10.04
C GLY A 151 -12.64 -7.20 10.64
N THR A 152 -12.37 -6.78 11.89
CA THR A 152 -11.19 -7.20 12.64
C THR A 152 -11.43 -8.43 13.51
N LYS A 153 -12.67 -8.74 13.81
CA LYS A 153 -13.03 -9.86 14.70
C LYS A 153 -12.85 -11.20 13.99
N SER A 154 -12.36 -12.18 14.72
CA SER A 154 -12.37 -13.57 14.27
C SER A 154 -13.83 -14.03 14.08
N THR A 155 -14.14 -14.51 12.89
CA THR A 155 -15.42 -15.14 12.55
C THR A 155 -15.16 -16.56 12.08
N ASP A 156 -16.20 -17.37 11.94
CA ASP A 156 -16.08 -18.74 11.44
C ASP A 156 -15.44 -18.77 10.05
N ASP A 157 -15.75 -17.79 9.20
CA ASP A 157 -15.08 -17.60 7.89
C ASP A 157 -13.93 -16.56 7.96
N LYS A 158 -12.89 -16.88 8.73
CA LYS A 158 -11.69 -16.03 8.84
C LYS A 158 -10.92 -15.87 7.52
N TYR A 159 -11.24 -16.67 6.51
CA TYR A 159 -10.60 -16.67 5.20
C TYR A 159 -11.41 -15.96 4.12
N ALA A 160 -12.59 -15.44 4.42
CA ALA A 160 -13.46 -14.79 3.44
C ALA A 160 -12.79 -13.61 2.71
N TYR A 161 -11.89 -12.87 3.38
CA TYR A 161 -11.15 -11.76 2.77
C TYR A 161 -10.24 -12.18 1.62
N ILE A 162 -9.82 -13.46 1.57
CA ILE A 162 -8.86 -13.98 0.59
C ILE A 162 -9.38 -13.85 -0.84
N LYS A 163 -10.69 -13.98 -1.04
CA LYS A 163 -11.34 -13.85 -2.35
C LYS A 163 -11.21 -12.44 -2.94
N SER A 164 -10.95 -11.45 -2.10
CA SER A 164 -10.67 -10.09 -2.52
C SER A 164 -9.19 -9.86 -2.84
N CYS A 165 -8.31 -10.81 -2.50
CA CYS A 165 -6.86 -10.70 -2.66
C CYS A 165 -6.42 -11.23 -4.04
N PHE A 166 -5.33 -10.68 -4.56
CA PHE A 166 -4.76 -11.08 -5.84
C PHE A 166 -3.23 -11.02 -5.82
N VAL A 167 -2.63 -11.76 -6.76
CA VAL A 167 -1.20 -11.74 -7.12
C VAL A 167 -1.09 -11.73 -8.65
N PHE A 168 0.13 -11.62 -9.20
CA PHE A 168 0.40 -11.72 -10.63
C PHE A 168 1.37 -12.89 -10.87
N GLN A 169 0.85 -14.03 -11.36
CA GLN A 169 1.66 -15.21 -11.63
C GLN A 169 2.19 -15.22 -13.05
N ASP A 170 1.35 -14.81 -14.01
CA ASP A 170 1.64 -14.89 -15.44
C ASP A 170 2.03 -13.53 -16.04
N LYS A 171 2.63 -13.58 -17.25
CA LYS A 171 3.11 -12.39 -17.99
C LYS A 171 2.01 -11.58 -18.69
N ASN A 172 0.76 -11.96 -18.54
CA ASN A 172 -0.38 -11.34 -19.23
C ASN A 172 -0.92 -10.08 -18.52
N ASP A 173 -0.33 -9.70 -17.38
CA ASP A 173 -0.77 -8.57 -16.56
C ASP A 173 -2.21 -8.66 -16.04
N ILE A 174 -2.77 -9.87 -16.03
CA ILE A 174 -4.08 -10.19 -15.46
C ILE A 174 -3.87 -10.63 -14.00
N PRO A 175 -4.59 -10.06 -13.02
CA PRO A 175 -4.48 -10.50 -11.65
C PRO A 175 -5.09 -11.89 -11.44
N ASP A 176 -4.36 -12.73 -10.73
CA ASP A 176 -4.84 -14.01 -10.23
C ASP A 176 -5.50 -13.82 -8.89
N PHE A 177 -6.83 -13.84 -8.84
CA PHE A 177 -7.56 -13.77 -7.58
C PHE A 177 -7.42 -15.08 -6.80
N LEU A 178 -7.38 -14.95 -5.47
CA LEU A 178 -7.16 -16.08 -4.58
C LEU A 178 -8.49 -16.72 -4.16
N PRO A 179 -8.52 -18.03 -3.85
CA PRO A 179 -7.37 -18.95 -3.84
C PRO A 179 -7.02 -19.47 -5.23
N THR A 180 -5.75 -19.73 -5.48
CA THR A 180 -5.29 -20.40 -6.70
C THR A 180 -5.54 -21.91 -6.65
N LYS A 181 -5.30 -22.63 -7.75
CA LYS A 181 -5.46 -24.10 -7.82
C LYS A 181 -4.65 -24.86 -6.78
N ASN A 182 -3.50 -24.33 -6.41
CA ASN A 182 -2.59 -24.97 -5.43
C ASN A 182 -2.85 -24.51 -4.00
N TRP A 183 -4.01 -23.91 -3.74
CA TRP A 183 -4.44 -23.47 -2.42
C TRP A 183 -4.52 -24.63 -1.44
N LYS A 184 -3.98 -24.39 -0.21
CA LYS A 184 -4.09 -25.30 0.91
C LYS A 184 -4.57 -24.53 2.15
N LEU A 185 -5.68 -24.93 2.73
CA LEU A 185 -6.24 -24.33 3.95
C LEU A 185 -5.31 -24.52 5.17
N LYS A 186 -4.56 -25.61 5.21
CA LYS A 186 -3.61 -25.94 6.29
C LYS A 186 -2.20 -25.62 5.85
N ALA A 187 -1.81 -24.38 5.92
CA ALA A 187 -0.41 -23.98 5.91
C ALA A 187 0.14 -23.99 7.35
N ARG A 188 1.45 -23.95 7.50
CA ARG A 188 2.13 -24.07 8.81
C ARG A 188 1.58 -23.08 9.85
N TYR A 189 1.39 -21.82 9.47
CA TYR A 189 0.88 -20.75 10.35
C TYR A 189 -0.18 -19.87 9.70
N ILE A 190 -0.36 -19.96 8.40
CA ILE A 190 -1.27 -19.14 7.62
C ILE A 190 -2.13 -20.00 6.70
N PRO A 191 -3.33 -19.55 6.33
CA PRO A 191 -4.10 -20.17 5.26
C PRO A 191 -3.47 -19.80 3.92
N GLY A 192 -3.35 -20.77 3.02
CA GLY A 192 -3.02 -20.49 1.65
C GLY A 192 -1.59 -20.75 1.25
N GLN A 193 -1.05 -19.89 0.44
CA GLN A 193 0.19 -20.09 -0.28
C GLN A 193 1.16 -18.94 -0.06
N VAL A 194 2.44 -19.28 -0.19
CA VAL A 194 3.55 -18.32 -0.18
C VAL A 194 4.18 -18.29 -1.55
N TRP A 195 4.36 -17.13 -2.11
CA TRP A 195 5.10 -16.92 -3.36
C TRP A 195 6.50 -16.43 -3.06
N CYS A 196 7.50 -17.12 -3.66
CA CYS A 196 8.90 -16.81 -3.54
C CYS A 196 9.35 -16.02 -4.80
N PRO A 197 9.76 -14.75 -4.66
CA PRO A 197 10.28 -13.95 -5.77
C PRO A 197 11.54 -14.53 -6.42
N ILE A 198 11.81 -14.10 -7.65
CA ILE A 198 13.07 -14.40 -8.36
C ILE A 198 14.26 -13.90 -7.51
N GLY A 199 15.31 -14.70 -7.42
CA GLY A 199 16.54 -14.36 -6.70
C GLY A 199 16.50 -14.57 -5.19
N VAL A 200 15.37 -15.03 -4.64
CA VAL A 200 15.26 -15.44 -3.24
C VAL A 200 15.41 -16.96 -3.14
N ASN A 201 16.22 -17.41 -2.19
CA ASN A 201 16.35 -18.85 -1.93
C ASN A 201 15.02 -19.39 -1.40
N ARG A 202 14.44 -20.37 -2.07
CA ARG A 202 13.15 -20.98 -1.71
C ARG A 202 13.15 -21.59 -0.29
N ASN A 203 14.31 -21.99 0.23
CA ASN A 203 14.46 -22.49 1.60
C ASN A 203 14.47 -21.35 2.65
N ASP A 204 14.65 -20.10 2.22
CA ASP A 204 14.65 -18.92 3.10
C ASP A 204 13.24 -18.31 3.25
N VAL A 205 12.28 -18.80 2.49
CA VAL A 205 10.90 -18.29 2.53
C VAL A 205 10.10 -18.94 3.65
N ASN A 206 9.43 -18.16 4.44
CA ASN A 206 8.51 -18.55 5.50
C ASN A 206 7.23 -17.71 5.36
N PRO A 207 6.03 -18.24 5.52
CA PRO A 207 5.68 -19.63 5.88
C PRO A 207 5.50 -20.55 4.67
N ARG A 208 5.12 -21.79 4.92
CA ARG A 208 4.84 -22.81 3.90
C ARG A 208 3.35 -23.15 3.88
N PRO A 209 2.79 -23.67 2.78
CA PRO A 209 3.45 -24.20 1.58
C PRO A 209 3.84 -23.13 0.56
N LEU A 210 4.96 -23.35 -0.13
CA LEU A 210 5.36 -22.53 -1.27
C LEU A 210 4.50 -22.85 -2.49
N HIS A 211 4.12 -21.82 -3.21
CA HIS A 211 3.57 -21.98 -4.55
C HIS A 211 4.65 -22.44 -5.53
N PRO A 212 4.37 -23.37 -6.45
CA PRO A 212 5.36 -23.84 -7.42
C PRO A 212 5.78 -22.73 -8.40
N ALA A 213 4.86 -21.86 -8.81
CA ALA A 213 5.17 -20.75 -9.70
C ALA A 213 5.91 -19.63 -8.96
N VAL A 214 6.79 -18.95 -9.70
CA VAL A 214 7.40 -17.68 -9.29
C VAL A 214 6.51 -16.55 -9.77
N PRO A 215 6.16 -15.59 -8.94
CA PRO A 215 5.30 -14.49 -9.36
C PRO A 215 6.00 -13.67 -10.45
N HIS A 216 5.25 -13.32 -11.50
CA HIS A 216 5.77 -12.44 -12.56
C HIS A 216 6.02 -11.01 -12.05
N LYS A 217 5.15 -10.53 -11.17
CA LYS A 217 5.32 -9.27 -10.46
C LYS A 217 5.30 -9.52 -8.95
N ASN A 218 6.22 -8.91 -8.22
CA ASN A 218 6.29 -9.01 -6.76
C ASN A 218 5.21 -8.13 -6.11
N ILE A 219 3.96 -8.36 -6.49
CA ILE A 219 2.78 -7.62 -6.04
C ILE A 219 1.82 -8.58 -5.34
N ILE A 220 1.34 -8.19 -4.17
CA ILE A 220 0.14 -8.75 -3.56
C ILE A 220 -0.80 -7.59 -3.26
N GLY A 221 -2.09 -7.77 -3.54
CA GLY A 221 -3.07 -6.73 -3.30
C GLY A 221 -4.44 -7.28 -2.95
N CYS A 222 -5.38 -6.39 -2.71
CA CYS A 222 -6.79 -6.71 -2.56
C CYS A 222 -7.69 -5.57 -3.04
N ILE A 223 -8.93 -5.93 -3.36
CA ILE A 223 -9.99 -4.99 -3.71
C ILE A 223 -10.86 -4.75 -2.48
N SER A 224 -11.28 -3.51 -2.25
CA SER A 224 -12.18 -3.14 -1.16
C SER A 224 -13.56 -3.80 -1.29
N GLU A 225 -14.31 -3.83 -0.19
CA GLU A 225 -15.66 -4.40 -0.16
C GLU A 225 -16.60 -3.74 -1.17
N ASP A 226 -16.56 -2.40 -1.24
CA ASP A 226 -17.36 -1.59 -2.17
C ASP A 226 -16.87 -1.66 -3.62
N LYS A 227 -15.73 -2.34 -3.87
CA LYS A 227 -15.05 -2.46 -5.16
C LYS A 227 -14.54 -1.13 -5.74
N GLU A 228 -14.55 -0.05 -4.97
CA GLU A 228 -14.12 1.27 -5.39
C GLU A 228 -12.62 1.49 -5.26
N TRP A 229 -11.94 0.71 -4.40
CA TRP A 229 -10.53 0.90 -4.07
C TRP A 229 -9.70 -0.35 -4.31
N LEU A 230 -8.48 -0.10 -4.77
CA LEU A 230 -7.41 -1.09 -4.89
C LEU A 230 -6.32 -0.76 -3.88
N LEU A 231 -5.92 -1.78 -3.13
CA LEU A 231 -4.74 -1.80 -2.28
C LEU A 231 -3.73 -2.78 -2.87
N ALA A 232 -2.47 -2.39 -3.02
CA ALA A 232 -1.40 -3.30 -3.39
C ALA A 232 -0.09 -2.94 -2.68
N SER A 233 0.70 -3.94 -2.34
CA SER A 233 2.01 -3.78 -1.69
C SER A 233 3.13 -4.29 -2.60
N VAL A 234 4.19 -3.49 -2.70
CA VAL A 234 5.37 -3.77 -3.50
C VAL A 234 6.62 -3.39 -2.72
N TRP A 235 7.65 -4.24 -2.78
CA TRP A 235 8.98 -3.93 -2.27
C TRP A 235 10.05 -4.26 -3.32
N ASP A 236 11.12 -3.50 -3.32
CA ASP A 236 12.31 -3.72 -4.12
C ASP A 236 13.56 -3.53 -3.23
N PRO A 237 14.24 -4.65 -2.89
CA PRO A 237 13.88 -6.02 -3.20
C PRO A 237 12.80 -6.61 -2.27
N SER A 238 12.00 -7.56 -2.81
CA SER A 238 10.98 -8.32 -2.10
C SER A 238 11.53 -9.64 -1.59
N GLN A 239 11.02 -10.14 -0.46
CA GLN A 239 11.39 -11.42 0.15
C GLN A 239 10.36 -12.51 -0.14
N GLU A 240 9.10 -12.25 0.12
CA GLU A 240 8.01 -13.20 -0.02
C GLU A 240 6.65 -12.50 -0.04
N LEU A 241 5.65 -13.16 -0.65
CA LEU A 241 4.27 -12.70 -0.71
C LEU A 241 3.35 -13.76 -0.12
N PHE A 242 2.42 -13.37 0.76
CA PHE A 242 1.43 -14.30 1.32
C PHE A 242 0.25 -13.59 2.01
N GLN A 243 -0.77 -14.37 2.35
CA GLN A 243 -1.88 -13.93 3.21
C GLN A 243 -1.66 -14.44 4.64
N GLY A 244 -1.93 -13.59 5.60
CA GLY A 244 -1.79 -13.95 7.01
C GLY A 244 -3.07 -14.50 7.64
N VAL A 245 -2.92 -15.04 8.86
CA VAL A 245 -4.04 -15.65 9.63
C VAL A 245 -5.02 -14.64 10.21
N ILE A 246 -4.65 -13.36 10.28
CA ILE A 246 -5.42 -12.30 10.95
C ILE A 246 -5.98 -11.28 9.96
N ARG A 247 -6.45 -11.76 8.82
CA ARG A 247 -6.99 -10.95 7.72
C ARG A 247 -6.01 -9.87 7.29
N CYS A 248 -4.80 -10.30 6.99
CA CYS A 248 -3.72 -9.45 6.48
C CYS A 248 -3.08 -10.02 5.23
N ILE A 249 -2.45 -9.14 4.49
CA ILE A 249 -1.57 -9.48 3.37
C ILE A 249 -0.15 -9.05 3.71
N HIS A 250 0.81 -9.78 3.20
CA HIS A 250 2.23 -9.56 3.36
C HIS A 250 2.93 -9.47 2.02
N ASN A 251 3.76 -8.48 1.88
CA ASN A 251 4.86 -8.40 0.95
C ASN A 251 6.06 -7.98 1.78
N ASP A 252 6.90 -8.94 2.12
CA ASP A 252 8.02 -8.70 3.01
C ASP A 252 9.20 -8.13 2.23
N PHE A 253 9.93 -7.19 2.81
CA PHE A 253 11.09 -6.60 2.15
C PHE A 253 12.39 -7.30 2.51
N ARG A 254 13.32 -7.37 1.54
CA ARG A 254 14.59 -8.04 1.71
C ARG A 254 15.72 -7.05 2.00
N ILE A 255 16.53 -7.36 3.03
CA ILE A 255 17.77 -6.68 3.37
C ILE A 255 18.95 -7.49 2.83
N GLY A 256 18.92 -8.84 2.99
CA GLY A 256 19.89 -9.76 2.47
C GLY A 256 21.21 -9.82 3.25
N GLY A 257 21.17 -9.54 4.56
CA GLY A 257 22.36 -9.43 5.41
C GLY A 257 23.20 -8.17 5.12
N LEU A 258 24.09 -7.82 6.03
CA LEU A 258 24.97 -6.65 5.90
C LEU A 258 26.38 -6.96 6.41
N LYS A 259 27.39 -6.68 5.60
CA LYS A 259 28.79 -6.71 6.04
C LYS A 259 29.07 -5.58 7.04
N PRO A 260 30.16 -5.65 7.84
CA PRO A 260 30.60 -4.53 8.65
C PRO A 260 30.73 -3.24 7.83
N GLY A 261 30.13 -2.14 8.32
CA GLY A 261 30.12 -0.85 7.64
C GLY A 261 29.19 -0.75 6.42
N GLU A 262 28.57 -1.85 5.99
CA GLU A 262 27.71 -1.84 4.79
C GLU A 262 26.39 -1.11 5.04
N GLN A 263 25.92 -0.44 3.97
CA GLN A 263 24.62 0.22 3.93
C GLN A 263 23.87 -0.23 2.68
N LYS A 264 22.56 -0.52 2.84
CA LYS A 264 21.65 -0.85 1.74
C LYS A 264 20.44 0.06 1.73
N LYS A 265 19.99 0.40 0.53
CA LYS A 265 18.72 1.12 0.29
C LYS A 265 17.66 0.11 -0.11
N ILE A 266 16.48 0.26 0.46
CA ILE A 266 15.31 -0.55 0.18
C ILE A 266 14.17 0.41 -0.11
N ARG A 267 13.38 0.10 -1.13
CA ARG A 267 12.25 0.93 -1.53
C ARG A 267 10.97 0.10 -1.53
N GLY A 268 9.89 0.69 -1.07
CA GLY A 268 8.57 0.07 -1.13
C GLY A 268 7.49 1.07 -1.48
N LYS A 269 6.35 0.55 -1.90
CA LYS A 269 5.13 1.34 -2.06
C LYS A 269 3.89 0.52 -1.71
N MET A 270 3.02 1.13 -0.93
CA MET A 270 1.68 0.66 -0.70
C MET A 270 0.74 1.54 -1.53
N TYR A 271 0.27 1.00 -2.66
CA TYR A 271 -0.72 1.65 -3.51
C TYR A 271 -2.07 1.63 -2.80
N LEU A 272 -2.74 2.76 -2.79
CA LEU A 272 -4.10 2.92 -2.31
C LEU A 272 -4.79 3.91 -3.24
N MET A 273 -5.55 3.40 -4.19
CA MET A 273 -6.10 4.19 -5.29
C MET A 273 -7.45 3.63 -5.76
N LYS A 274 -8.13 4.35 -6.65
CA LYS A 274 -9.36 3.85 -7.26
C LYS A 274 -9.10 2.52 -7.96
N ASN A 275 -10.10 1.62 -7.91
CA ASN A 275 -10.01 0.29 -8.47
C ASN A 275 -10.03 0.33 -10.01
N ASP A 276 -8.90 0.67 -10.58
CA ASP A 276 -8.58 0.61 -12.00
C ASP A 276 -7.27 -0.15 -12.16
N MET A 277 -7.35 -1.41 -12.54
CA MET A 277 -6.20 -2.30 -12.65
C MET A 277 -5.21 -1.83 -13.70
N LYS A 278 -5.69 -1.27 -14.82
CA LYS A 278 -4.81 -0.75 -15.87
C LYS A 278 -4.05 0.47 -15.37
N ALA A 279 -4.75 1.44 -14.77
CA ALA A 279 -4.12 2.63 -14.21
C ALA A 279 -3.13 2.27 -13.09
N PHE A 280 -3.43 1.27 -12.26
CA PHE A 280 -2.51 0.75 -11.26
C PHE A 280 -1.23 0.20 -11.89
N LEU A 281 -1.34 -0.64 -12.91
CA LEU A 281 -0.17 -1.23 -13.57
C LEU A 281 0.69 -0.19 -14.30
N ASP A 282 0.06 0.81 -14.93
CA ASP A 282 0.77 1.95 -15.56
C ASP A 282 1.58 2.74 -14.52
N VAL A 283 1.03 2.94 -13.32
CA VAL A 283 1.73 3.61 -12.20
C VAL A 283 2.85 2.72 -11.65
N TYR A 284 2.58 1.43 -11.44
CA TYR A 284 3.56 0.45 -10.96
C TYR A 284 4.79 0.37 -11.90
N ASP A 285 4.57 0.25 -13.19
CA ASP A 285 5.64 0.15 -14.20
C ASP A 285 6.53 1.40 -14.23
N ARG A 286 5.96 2.57 -13.98
CA ARG A 286 6.70 3.83 -13.82
C ARG A 286 7.50 3.87 -12.52
N ASP A 287 6.90 3.43 -11.42
CA ASP A 287 7.51 3.49 -10.09
C ASP A 287 8.63 2.44 -9.92
N PHE A 288 8.49 1.26 -10.55
CA PHE A 288 9.43 0.14 -10.47
C PHE A 288 9.92 -0.33 -11.85
N PRO A 289 10.60 0.51 -12.63
CA PRO A 289 10.97 0.22 -14.03
C PRO A 289 11.98 -0.94 -14.17
N THR A 290 12.74 -1.25 -13.13
CA THR A 290 13.78 -2.30 -13.14
C THR A 290 13.21 -3.72 -12.99
N SER A 291 11.99 -3.89 -12.51
CA SER A 291 11.32 -5.19 -12.45
C SER A 291 11.17 -5.85 -13.83
N LYS A 292 11.19 -5.06 -14.92
CA LYS A 292 11.19 -5.56 -16.31
C LYS A 292 12.55 -6.10 -16.79
N LYS A 293 13.70 -5.72 -16.18
CA LYS A 293 15.04 -6.08 -16.66
C LYS A 293 15.49 -7.48 -16.26
N VAL A 294 15.02 -8.01 -15.14
CA VAL A 294 15.41 -9.33 -14.63
C VAL A 294 14.90 -10.48 -15.51
N ILE A 295 13.83 -10.23 -16.29
CA ILE A 295 13.15 -11.27 -17.10
C ILE A 295 13.80 -11.45 -18.48
N LYS A 296 14.70 -10.56 -18.93
CA LYS A 296 15.32 -10.62 -20.27
C LYS A 296 16.62 -11.44 -20.35
N THR A 297 17.10 -11.99 -19.24
CA THR A 297 18.41 -12.66 -19.17
C THR A 297 18.36 -14.11 -18.63
N GLN A 298 17.23 -14.80 -18.83
CA GLN A 298 17.15 -16.26 -18.62
C GLN A 298 16.51 -16.95 -19.82
#